data_f08f90a8c795fabc611ab5583a41566c
#
_entry.id   f08f90a8c795fabc611ab5583a41566c
#
_cell.length_a   1.000
_cell.length_b   1.000
_cell.length_c   1.000
_cell.angle_alpha   90.00
_cell.angle_beta   90.00
_cell.angle_gamma   90.00
#
_symmetry.space_group_name_H-M   'P 1'
#
loop_
_entity.id
_entity.type
_entity.pdbx_description
1 polymer ?
#
loop_
_entity_poly.entity_id
_entity_poly.type
_entity_poly.pdbx_seq_one_letter_code
_entity_poly.pdbx_strand_id
1 'polypeptide(L)'
;EREGLGVEILAAGYQELFTEDKSQFTDNEKVGEIKKGLCEKLRHGEKVIWDARLLAAARHCKKFVKEMERPIHYEVTEQDILIVEELQKILKEKLGRKGIVIEVNPSSNTAIADLDGIEENQLYRLDGIMDSQNLIVCINSDDPAVFNTNVSNELAYIYYGMLEKGISREAALIWIDKIRRNGMNSSFIHHQETDMLLMKNLAALIQAM
;
A
#
# COMPACT_ATOMS: atom_id res chain seq x y z
N GLU A 1 -6.05 -4.56 22.51
CA GLU A 1 -4.83 -4.14 23.22
C GLU A 1 -4.23 -5.32 23.96
N ARG A 2 -3.22 -5.96 23.39
CA ARG A 2 -2.45 -7.00 24.06
C ARG A 2 -1.35 -6.35 24.92
N GLU A 3 -1.07 -6.92 26.06
CA GLU A 3 0.04 -6.49 26.95
C GLU A 3 -0.05 -5.02 27.41
N GLY A 4 -1.23 -4.39 27.37
CA GLY A 4 -1.43 -2.99 27.77
C GLY A 4 -0.78 -1.96 26.85
N LEU A 5 -0.52 -2.34 25.60
CA LEU A 5 -0.04 -1.42 24.57
C LEU A 5 -1.19 -0.53 24.11
N GLY A 6 -1.17 0.73 24.51
CA GLY A 6 -2.10 1.74 24.00
C GLY A 6 -1.76 2.18 22.58
N VAL A 7 -2.77 2.66 21.83
CA VAL A 7 -2.62 3.17 20.46
C VAL A 7 -1.55 4.27 20.38
N GLU A 8 -1.46 5.11 21.40
CA GLU A 8 -0.48 6.20 21.48
C GLU A 8 0.96 5.70 21.53
N ILE A 9 1.22 4.63 22.28
CA ILE A 9 2.55 4.01 22.37
C ILE A 9 2.90 3.34 21.04
N LEU A 10 1.94 2.69 20.39
CA LEU A 10 2.11 2.10 19.07
C LEU A 10 2.41 3.17 18.01
N ALA A 11 1.69 4.29 18.03
CA ALA A 11 1.90 5.40 17.13
C ALA A 11 3.27 6.07 17.36
N ALA A 12 3.67 6.30 18.59
CA ALA A 12 4.97 6.84 18.94
C ALA A 12 6.10 5.89 18.51
N GLY A 13 5.96 4.59 18.78
CA GLY A 13 6.93 3.58 18.34
C GLY A 13 7.03 3.49 16.82
N TYR A 14 5.93 3.64 16.12
CA TYR A 14 5.92 3.71 14.66
C TYR A 14 6.64 4.96 14.15
N GLN A 15 6.39 6.12 14.74
CA GLN A 15 7.07 7.36 14.39
C GLN A 15 8.58 7.25 14.63
N GLU A 16 9.03 6.76 15.78
CA GLU A 16 10.46 6.57 16.05
C GLU A 16 11.14 5.58 15.09
N LEU A 17 10.42 4.57 14.61
CA LEU A 17 10.95 3.62 13.61
C LEU A 17 11.15 4.26 12.22
N PHE A 18 10.40 5.31 11.90
CA PHE A 18 10.39 5.94 10.57
C PHE A 18 10.91 7.37 10.53
N THR A 19 11.05 8.05 11.69
CA THR A 19 11.68 9.37 11.78
C THR A 19 13.13 9.26 12.24
N GLU A 20 13.99 9.76 11.45
CA GLU A 20 15.27 10.39 11.74
C GLU A 20 16.28 9.69 12.62
N ASP A 21 17.07 9.04 12.48
CA ASP A 21 18.28 8.49 13.09
C ASP A 21 18.26 6.98 13.21
N LYS A 22 18.29 6.35 12.07
CA LYS A 22 18.53 4.90 11.98
C LYS A 22 19.81 4.49 12.74
N SER A 23 20.71 5.43 13.07
CA SER A 23 21.94 5.18 13.81
C SER A 23 21.69 4.73 15.26
N GLN A 24 20.62 5.22 15.90
CA GLN A 24 20.28 4.81 17.28
C GLN A 24 19.70 3.39 17.36
N PHE A 25 19.10 2.89 16.30
CA PHE A 25 18.51 1.53 16.25
C PHE A 25 19.44 0.49 15.63
N THR A 26 20.55 0.91 15.01
CA THR A 26 21.59 0.01 14.47
C THR A 26 22.66 -0.33 15.47
N ASP A 27 22.66 0.28 16.66
CA ASP A 27 23.56 -0.10 17.74
C ASP A 27 23.06 -1.44 18.35
N ASN A 28 23.53 -2.54 17.76
CA ASN A 28 23.15 -3.89 18.11
C ASN A 28 23.39 -4.22 19.60
N GLU A 29 24.33 -3.53 20.27
CA GLU A 29 24.63 -3.72 21.70
C GLU A 29 23.51 -3.13 22.56
N LYS A 30 23.08 -1.88 22.32
CA LYS A 30 21.99 -1.24 23.08
C LYS A 30 20.65 -1.94 22.88
N VAL A 31 20.34 -2.32 21.65
CA VAL A 31 19.13 -3.13 21.38
C VAL A 31 19.22 -4.49 22.10
N GLY A 32 20.40 -5.08 22.16
CA GLY A 32 20.67 -6.34 22.87
C GLY A 32 20.40 -6.24 24.38
N GLU A 33 20.84 -5.17 25.02
CA GLU A 33 20.59 -4.93 26.46
C GLU A 33 19.12 -4.70 26.77
N ILE A 34 18.44 -3.84 26.00
CA ILE A 34 17.01 -3.57 26.16
C ILE A 34 16.20 -4.85 25.96
N LYS A 35 16.53 -5.64 24.93
CA LYS A 35 15.91 -6.95 24.67
C LYS A 35 16.09 -7.92 25.82
N LYS A 36 17.30 -8.01 26.38
CA LYS A 36 17.61 -8.91 27.51
C LYS A 36 16.75 -8.55 28.71
N GLY A 37 16.71 -7.27 29.08
CA GLY A 37 15.89 -6.78 30.19
C GLY A 37 14.39 -7.03 29.97
N LEU A 38 13.87 -6.79 28.76
CA LEU A 38 12.49 -7.08 28.41
C LEU A 38 12.17 -8.58 28.50
N CYS A 39 13.03 -9.43 27.95
CA CYS A 39 12.84 -10.89 27.99
C CYS A 39 12.86 -11.44 29.44
N GLU A 40 13.65 -10.86 30.30
CA GLU A 40 13.67 -11.22 31.75
C GLU A 40 12.36 -10.84 32.42
N LYS A 41 11.89 -9.59 32.25
CA LYS A 41 10.60 -9.13 32.81
C LYS A 41 9.44 -9.98 32.34
N LEU A 42 9.34 -10.24 31.03
CA LEU A 42 8.30 -11.10 30.47
C LEU A 42 8.37 -12.55 30.98
N ARG A 43 9.58 -13.05 31.28
CA ARG A 43 9.77 -14.40 31.83
C ARG A 43 9.24 -14.50 33.25
N HIS A 44 9.43 -13.46 34.06
CA HIS A 44 8.98 -13.40 35.44
C HIS A 44 7.55 -12.91 35.60
N GLY A 45 6.85 -12.56 34.51
CA GLY A 45 5.48 -12.06 34.53
C GLY A 45 5.37 -10.64 35.12
N GLU A 46 6.46 -9.88 35.10
CA GLU A 46 6.47 -8.51 35.58
C GLU A 46 5.70 -7.59 34.64
N LYS A 47 5.04 -6.59 35.23
CA LYS A 47 4.35 -5.57 34.47
C LYS A 47 5.38 -4.72 33.70
N VAL A 48 5.24 -4.67 32.38
CA VAL A 48 6.09 -3.86 31.49
C VAL A 48 5.41 -2.51 31.26
N ILE A 49 6.12 -1.42 31.53
CA ILE A 49 5.71 -0.09 31.07
C ILE A 49 6.32 0.10 29.69
N TRP A 50 5.44 0.14 28.70
CA TRP A 50 5.85 0.21 27.31
C TRP A 50 6.21 1.63 26.90
N ASP A 51 7.33 1.76 26.21
CA ASP A 51 7.74 2.93 25.46
C ASP A 51 8.14 2.50 24.02
N ALA A 52 8.43 3.46 23.17
CA ALA A 52 8.75 3.21 21.79
C ALA A 52 10.02 2.36 21.59
N ARG A 53 11.03 2.52 22.46
CA ARG A 53 12.29 1.76 22.40
C ARG A 53 12.07 0.31 22.83
N LEU A 54 11.29 0.10 23.89
CA LEU A 54 10.92 -1.24 24.33
C LEU A 54 10.08 -1.96 23.27
N LEU A 55 9.17 -1.25 22.61
CA LEU A 55 8.38 -1.81 21.52
C LEU A 55 9.25 -2.21 20.31
N ALA A 56 10.22 -1.39 19.94
CA ALA A 56 11.17 -1.72 18.88
C ALA A 56 12.02 -2.95 19.26
N ALA A 57 12.52 -3.02 20.50
CA ALA A 57 13.30 -4.15 21.01
C ALA A 57 12.45 -5.44 21.16
N ALA A 58 11.16 -5.33 21.45
CA ALA A 58 10.25 -6.46 21.61
C ALA A 58 10.14 -7.31 20.32
N ARG A 59 10.28 -6.72 19.16
CA ARG A 59 10.30 -7.44 17.85
C ARG A 59 11.42 -8.47 17.76
N HIS A 60 12.48 -8.32 18.55
CA HIS A 60 13.59 -9.26 18.62
C HIS A 60 13.50 -10.23 19.79
N CYS A 61 12.47 -10.12 20.65
CA CYS A 61 12.22 -11.03 21.76
C CYS A 61 11.34 -12.20 21.32
N LYS A 62 11.90 -13.40 21.21
CA LYS A 62 11.16 -14.61 20.75
C LYS A 62 9.91 -14.90 21.57
N LYS A 63 9.93 -14.64 22.89
CA LYS A 63 8.76 -14.85 23.75
C LYS A 63 7.65 -13.87 23.42
N PHE A 64 7.99 -12.59 23.21
CA PHE A 64 7.02 -11.57 22.82
C PHE A 64 6.42 -11.87 21.46
N VAL A 65 7.24 -12.19 20.45
CA VAL A 65 6.78 -12.54 19.10
C VAL A 65 5.82 -13.72 19.16
N LYS A 66 6.20 -14.80 19.85
CA LYS A 66 5.33 -15.98 19.98
C LYS A 66 3.98 -15.66 20.67
N GLU A 67 3.98 -14.75 21.62
CA GLU A 67 2.74 -14.31 22.27
C GLU A 67 1.88 -13.46 21.34
N MET A 68 2.51 -12.61 20.54
CA MET A 68 1.81 -11.77 19.56
C MET A 68 1.28 -12.55 18.36
N GLU A 69 1.87 -13.71 18.04
CA GLU A 69 1.41 -14.62 16.99
C GLU A 69 0.18 -15.45 17.38
N ARG A 70 -0.24 -15.41 18.63
CA ARG A 70 -1.46 -16.14 19.05
C ARG A 70 -2.68 -15.61 18.29
N PRO A 71 -3.51 -16.49 17.73
CA PRO A 71 -4.75 -16.09 17.10
C PRO A 71 -5.65 -15.28 18.04
N ILE A 72 -6.22 -14.20 17.55
CA ILE A 72 -7.26 -13.44 18.23
C ILE A 72 -8.55 -13.68 17.47
N HIS A 73 -9.60 -14.11 18.17
CA HIS A 73 -10.94 -14.05 17.63
C HIS A 73 -11.46 -12.62 17.77
N TYR A 74 -11.71 -11.99 16.63
CA TYR A 74 -12.32 -10.67 16.56
C TYR A 74 -13.58 -10.78 15.70
N GLU A 75 -14.70 -10.38 16.25
CA GLU A 75 -15.96 -10.32 15.52
C GLU A 75 -16.06 -8.97 14.81
N VAL A 76 -16.06 -9.00 13.49
CA VAL A 76 -16.19 -7.78 12.69
C VAL A 76 -17.63 -7.30 12.75
N THR A 77 -17.84 -6.08 13.21
CA THR A 77 -19.15 -5.45 13.31
C THR A 77 -19.43 -4.58 12.06
N GLU A 78 -20.72 -4.27 11.82
CA GLU A 78 -21.11 -3.32 10.76
C GLU A 78 -20.44 -1.96 10.94
N GLN A 79 -20.21 -1.52 12.18
CA GLN A 79 -19.52 -0.26 12.47
C GLN A 79 -18.05 -0.31 12.03
N ASP A 80 -17.37 -1.43 12.18
CA ASP A 80 -15.99 -1.60 11.70
C ASP A 80 -15.93 -1.47 10.17
N ILE A 81 -16.90 -2.03 9.47
CA ILE A 81 -17.01 -1.92 8.01
C ILE A 81 -17.15 -0.45 7.60
N LEU A 82 -18.07 0.29 8.20
CA LEU A 82 -18.28 1.71 7.92
C LEU A 82 -17.01 2.54 8.19
N ILE A 83 -16.31 2.27 9.28
CA ILE A 83 -15.05 2.95 9.62
C ILE A 83 -13.99 2.68 8.54
N VAL A 84 -13.85 1.42 8.11
CA VAL A 84 -12.88 1.05 7.07
C VAL A 84 -13.21 1.72 5.74
N GLU A 85 -14.47 1.78 5.34
CA GLU A 85 -14.92 2.47 4.12
C GLU A 85 -14.59 3.97 4.15
N GLU A 86 -14.87 4.65 5.26
CA GLU A 86 -14.53 6.07 5.41
C GLU A 86 -13.01 6.31 5.41
N LEU A 87 -12.23 5.46 6.07
CA LEU A 87 -10.78 5.53 6.03
C LEU A 87 -10.24 5.32 4.61
N GLN A 88 -10.82 4.42 3.83
CA GLN A 88 -10.45 4.22 2.43
C GLN A 88 -10.71 5.47 1.58
N LYS A 89 -11.84 6.16 1.78
CA LYS A 89 -12.13 7.42 1.08
C LYS A 89 -11.09 8.49 1.40
N ILE A 90 -10.82 8.71 2.69
CA ILE A 90 -9.83 9.69 3.14
C ILE A 90 -8.43 9.37 2.57
N LEU A 91 -8.07 8.08 2.56
CA LEU A 91 -6.78 7.64 2.02
C LEU A 91 -6.68 7.89 0.51
N LYS A 92 -7.72 7.56 -0.26
CA LYS A 92 -7.79 7.82 -1.70
C LYS A 92 -7.59 9.31 -2.01
N GLU A 93 -8.31 10.18 -1.33
CA GLU A 93 -8.15 11.64 -1.48
C GLU A 93 -6.73 12.10 -1.17
N LYS A 94 -6.15 11.60 -0.08
CA LYS A 94 -4.77 11.95 0.32
C LYS A 94 -3.75 11.50 -0.70
N LEU A 95 -3.89 10.29 -1.26
CA LEU A 95 -3.01 9.76 -2.30
C LEU A 95 -3.15 10.57 -3.59
N GLY A 96 -4.38 10.85 -4.02
CA GLY A 96 -4.64 11.68 -5.21
C GLY A 96 -4.04 13.09 -5.10
N ARG A 97 -4.23 13.78 -3.96
CA ARG A 97 -3.63 15.11 -3.72
C ARG A 97 -2.10 15.10 -3.75
N LYS A 98 -1.49 13.98 -3.39
CA LYS A 98 -0.02 13.82 -3.42
C LYS A 98 0.51 13.37 -4.78
N GLY A 99 -0.35 13.06 -5.74
CA GLY A 99 0.05 12.52 -7.04
C GLY A 99 0.71 11.14 -6.95
N ILE A 100 0.38 10.37 -5.91
CA ILE A 100 0.94 9.02 -5.75
C ILE A 100 0.24 8.09 -6.72
N VAL A 101 1.03 7.37 -7.51
CA VAL A 101 0.55 6.34 -8.45
C VAL A 101 0.38 5.02 -7.70
N ILE A 102 -0.79 4.40 -7.87
CA ILE A 102 -1.08 3.06 -7.35
C ILE A 102 -0.93 2.08 -8.50
N GLU A 103 -0.01 1.12 -8.35
CA GLU A 103 0.13 0.00 -9.25
C GLU A 103 -0.75 -1.16 -8.79
N VAL A 104 -1.48 -1.75 -9.73
CA VAL A 104 -2.31 -2.94 -9.51
C VAL A 104 -1.89 -4.02 -10.49
N ASN A 105 -1.75 -5.24 -9.99
CA ASN A 105 -1.34 -6.41 -10.75
C ASN A 105 -2.49 -7.43 -10.74
N PRO A 106 -3.47 -7.34 -11.65
CA PRO A 106 -4.75 -8.07 -11.56
C PRO A 106 -4.61 -9.58 -11.38
N SER A 107 -3.84 -10.26 -12.22
CA SER A 107 -3.65 -11.72 -12.14
C SER A 107 -2.95 -12.13 -10.85
N SER A 108 -1.87 -11.45 -10.48
CA SER A 108 -1.13 -11.68 -9.24
C SER A 108 -2.01 -11.44 -8.02
N ASN A 109 -2.72 -10.32 -7.98
CA ASN A 109 -3.61 -9.99 -6.87
C ASN A 109 -4.75 -11.00 -6.72
N THR A 110 -5.34 -11.46 -7.82
CA THR A 110 -6.39 -12.49 -7.80
C THR A 110 -5.85 -13.81 -7.27
N ALA A 111 -4.69 -14.25 -7.74
CA ALA A 111 -4.08 -15.51 -7.32
C ALA A 111 -3.61 -15.49 -5.85
N ILE A 112 -3.03 -14.39 -5.38
CA ILE A 112 -2.48 -14.27 -4.01
C ILE A 112 -3.61 -14.06 -2.98
N ALA A 113 -4.64 -13.29 -3.33
CA ALA A 113 -5.74 -12.98 -2.43
C ALA A 113 -6.87 -14.02 -2.45
N ASP A 114 -6.70 -15.10 -3.22
CA ASP A 114 -7.69 -16.18 -3.35
C ASP A 114 -9.11 -15.63 -3.69
N LEU A 115 -9.15 -14.72 -4.67
CA LEU A 115 -10.40 -14.14 -5.14
C LEU A 115 -11.12 -15.12 -6.07
N ASP A 116 -12.44 -15.22 -5.95
CA ASP A 116 -13.26 -16.11 -6.78
C ASP A 116 -13.29 -15.69 -8.26
N GLY A 117 -13.07 -14.41 -8.54
CA GLY A 117 -13.05 -13.90 -9.91
C GLY A 117 -12.53 -12.49 -10.05
N ILE A 118 -12.43 -12.06 -11.32
CA ILE A 118 -11.94 -10.73 -11.67
C ILE A 118 -12.84 -9.61 -11.13
N GLU A 119 -14.13 -9.88 -11.00
CA GLU A 119 -15.14 -8.96 -10.50
C GLU A 119 -14.90 -8.55 -9.06
N GLU A 120 -14.17 -9.35 -8.27
CA GLU A 120 -13.78 -9.04 -6.90
C GLU A 120 -12.50 -8.22 -6.81
N ASN A 121 -11.81 -8.02 -7.94
CA ASN A 121 -10.56 -7.30 -7.97
C ASN A 121 -10.72 -5.89 -7.39
N GLN A 122 -9.80 -5.54 -6.48
CA GLN A 122 -9.83 -4.27 -5.76
C GLN A 122 -9.72 -3.04 -6.67
N LEU A 123 -9.24 -3.21 -7.90
CA LEU A 123 -9.13 -2.16 -8.90
C LEU A 123 -10.46 -1.42 -9.11
N TYR A 124 -11.57 -2.16 -9.13
CA TYR A 124 -12.93 -1.59 -9.28
C TYR A 124 -13.37 -0.73 -8.09
N ARG A 125 -12.74 -0.91 -6.93
CA ARG A 125 -12.99 -0.10 -5.74
C ARG A 125 -12.03 1.08 -5.62
N LEU A 126 -10.83 0.97 -6.21
CA LEU A 126 -9.81 2.02 -6.16
C LEU A 126 -10.13 3.18 -7.09
N ASP A 127 -10.34 2.89 -8.37
CA ASP A 127 -10.73 3.88 -9.38
C ASP A 127 -12.11 3.48 -9.90
N GLY A 128 -13.16 3.92 -9.20
CA GLY A 128 -14.52 3.73 -9.68
C GLY A 128 -14.60 4.27 -11.11
N ILE A 129 -15.06 3.43 -12.04
CA ILE A 129 -15.10 3.73 -13.47
C ILE A 129 -15.84 5.04 -13.76
N MET A 130 -16.64 5.47 -12.82
CA MET A 130 -17.44 6.70 -12.84
C MET A 130 -17.02 7.73 -11.79
N ASP A 131 -16.06 7.41 -10.91
CA ASP A 131 -15.71 8.27 -9.80
C ASP A 131 -14.52 9.15 -10.16
N SER A 132 -14.76 10.46 -10.16
CA SER A 132 -13.81 11.52 -10.54
C SER A 132 -12.72 11.77 -9.49
N GLN A 133 -12.45 10.82 -8.62
CA GLN A 133 -11.34 10.97 -7.68
C GLN A 133 -10.02 11.00 -8.44
N ASN A 134 -9.18 11.99 -8.15
CA ASN A 134 -7.89 12.25 -8.81
C ASN A 134 -6.83 11.16 -8.49
N LEU A 135 -7.25 9.94 -8.30
CA LEU A 135 -6.36 8.83 -8.02
C LEU A 135 -5.71 8.36 -9.33
N ILE A 136 -4.39 8.28 -9.33
CA ILE A 136 -3.63 7.79 -10.48
C ILE A 136 -3.40 6.29 -10.27
N VAL A 137 -4.06 5.48 -11.08
CA VAL A 137 -3.92 4.02 -11.04
C VAL A 137 -3.30 3.56 -12.35
N CYS A 138 -2.39 2.58 -12.29
CA CYS A 138 -1.85 1.88 -13.45
C CYS A 138 -1.94 0.36 -13.25
N ILE A 139 -1.88 -0.38 -14.34
CA ILE A 139 -1.86 -1.84 -14.35
C ILE A 139 -0.49 -2.33 -14.80
N ASN A 140 0.02 -3.33 -14.10
CA ASN A 140 1.25 -4.03 -14.45
C ASN A 140 1.06 -5.55 -14.35
N SER A 141 2.05 -6.34 -14.80
CA SER A 141 1.99 -7.81 -14.80
C SER A 141 2.63 -8.47 -13.59
N ASP A 142 3.29 -7.68 -12.69
CA ASP A 142 4.13 -8.21 -11.63
C ASP A 142 5.27 -9.08 -12.20
N ASP A 143 5.35 -10.35 -11.81
CA ASP A 143 6.29 -11.32 -12.38
C ASP A 143 5.62 -12.11 -13.53
N PRO A 144 5.88 -11.75 -14.78
CA PRO A 144 5.20 -12.38 -15.92
C PRO A 144 5.55 -13.87 -16.08
N ALA A 145 6.70 -14.31 -15.59
CA ALA A 145 7.09 -15.72 -15.64
C ALA A 145 6.35 -16.56 -14.60
N VAL A 146 6.10 -16.02 -13.40
CA VAL A 146 5.37 -16.70 -12.33
C VAL A 146 3.88 -16.77 -12.63
N PHE A 147 3.29 -15.65 -13.05
CA PHE A 147 1.84 -15.55 -13.29
C PHE A 147 1.44 -15.85 -14.73
N ASN A 148 2.40 -16.18 -15.59
CA ASN A 148 2.19 -16.51 -17.01
C ASN A 148 1.33 -15.45 -17.75
N THR A 149 1.66 -14.18 -17.56
CA THR A 149 0.91 -13.05 -18.05
C THR A 149 1.81 -11.97 -18.65
N ASN A 150 1.22 -10.92 -19.17
CA ASN A 150 1.86 -9.70 -19.63
C ASN A 150 0.88 -8.54 -19.54
N VAL A 151 1.36 -7.32 -19.64
CA VAL A 151 0.52 -6.11 -19.48
C VAL A 151 -0.70 -6.09 -20.42
N SER A 152 -0.57 -6.59 -21.65
CA SER A 152 -1.71 -6.66 -22.57
C SER A 152 -2.77 -7.65 -22.11
N ASN A 153 -2.36 -8.79 -21.56
CA ASN A 153 -3.28 -9.77 -20.99
C ASN A 153 -3.97 -9.20 -19.74
N GLU A 154 -3.23 -8.49 -18.89
CA GLU A 154 -3.80 -7.83 -17.69
C GLU A 154 -4.88 -6.81 -18.08
N LEU A 155 -4.60 -5.97 -19.07
CA LEU A 155 -5.57 -5.01 -19.57
C LEU A 155 -6.79 -5.69 -20.19
N ALA A 156 -6.58 -6.78 -20.96
CA ALA A 156 -7.68 -7.57 -21.53
C ALA A 156 -8.51 -8.25 -20.43
N TYR A 157 -7.86 -8.80 -19.40
CA TYR A 157 -8.52 -9.44 -18.27
C TYR A 157 -9.47 -8.46 -17.55
N ILE A 158 -8.99 -7.26 -17.25
CA ILE A 158 -9.82 -6.22 -16.65
C ILE A 158 -10.92 -5.75 -17.59
N TYR A 159 -10.63 -5.59 -18.89
CA TYR A 159 -11.64 -5.20 -19.88
C TYR A 159 -12.83 -6.16 -19.90
N TYR A 160 -12.57 -7.47 -19.95
CA TYR A 160 -13.65 -8.45 -19.94
C TYR A 160 -14.41 -8.46 -18.63
N GLY A 161 -13.74 -8.34 -17.49
CA GLY A 161 -14.42 -8.21 -16.20
C GLY A 161 -15.32 -6.96 -16.11
N MET A 162 -14.93 -5.86 -16.77
CA MET A 162 -15.80 -4.67 -16.89
C MET A 162 -17.06 -4.97 -17.69
N LEU A 163 -16.95 -5.72 -18.79
CA LEU A 163 -18.11 -6.10 -19.60
C LEU A 163 -19.07 -7.03 -18.82
N GLU A 164 -18.52 -7.96 -18.02
CA GLU A 164 -19.32 -8.82 -17.15
C GLU A 164 -20.09 -8.04 -16.08
N LYS A 165 -19.51 -6.94 -15.60
CA LYS A 165 -20.19 -5.99 -14.69
C LYS A 165 -21.23 -5.10 -15.40
N GLY A 166 -21.47 -5.31 -16.69
CA GLY A 166 -22.44 -4.55 -17.47
C GLY A 166 -21.98 -3.17 -17.94
N ILE A 167 -20.68 -2.89 -17.85
CA ILE A 167 -20.11 -1.63 -18.34
C ILE A 167 -20.07 -1.67 -19.88
N SER A 168 -20.48 -0.58 -20.52
CA SER A 168 -20.48 -0.51 -21.98
C SER A 168 -19.07 -0.66 -22.54
N ARG A 169 -18.96 -1.28 -23.71
CA ARG A 169 -17.69 -1.47 -24.42
C ARG A 169 -16.90 -0.18 -24.58
N GLU A 170 -17.61 0.90 -24.92
CA GLU A 170 -17.00 2.21 -25.12
C GLU A 170 -16.43 2.77 -23.81
N ALA A 171 -17.19 2.76 -22.72
CA ALA A 171 -16.73 3.21 -21.41
C ALA A 171 -15.55 2.38 -20.91
N ALA A 172 -15.57 1.06 -21.09
CA ALA A 172 -14.49 0.18 -20.74
C ALA A 172 -13.19 0.52 -21.50
N LEU A 173 -13.27 0.75 -22.82
CA LEU A 173 -12.11 1.10 -23.62
C LEU A 173 -11.52 2.47 -23.26
N ILE A 174 -12.37 3.47 -23.00
CA ILE A 174 -11.92 4.79 -22.52
C ILE A 174 -11.17 4.66 -21.20
N TRP A 175 -11.71 3.88 -20.27
CA TRP A 175 -11.07 3.67 -18.98
C TRP A 175 -9.74 2.90 -19.10
N ILE A 176 -9.70 1.82 -19.90
CA ILE A 176 -8.47 1.05 -20.17
C ILE A 176 -7.38 1.95 -20.78
N ASP A 177 -7.73 2.83 -21.73
CA ASP A 177 -6.76 3.75 -22.30
C ASP A 177 -6.23 4.76 -21.28
N LYS A 178 -7.08 5.27 -20.38
CA LYS A 178 -6.66 6.10 -19.23
C LYS A 178 -5.62 5.37 -18.37
N ILE A 179 -5.91 4.15 -17.96
CA ILE A 179 -5.02 3.34 -17.10
C ILE A 179 -3.70 3.02 -17.81
N ARG A 180 -3.76 2.66 -19.08
CA ARG A 180 -2.58 2.42 -19.92
C ARG A 180 -1.69 3.66 -20.00
N ARG A 181 -2.26 4.84 -20.22
CA ARG A 181 -1.52 6.11 -20.24
C ARG A 181 -0.90 6.43 -18.90
N ASN A 182 -1.61 6.17 -17.79
CA ASN A 182 -1.05 6.33 -16.45
C ASN A 182 0.20 5.48 -16.27
N GLY A 183 0.15 4.20 -16.68
CA GLY A 183 1.31 3.30 -16.62
C GLY A 183 2.50 3.78 -17.46
N MET A 184 2.23 4.27 -18.67
CA MET A 184 3.29 4.83 -19.52
C MET A 184 3.92 6.08 -18.89
N ASN A 185 3.10 6.98 -18.35
CA ASN A 185 3.58 8.25 -17.77
C ASN A 185 4.32 8.05 -16.42
N SER A 186 4.02 6.98 -15.69
CA SER A 186 4.68 6.67 -14.42
C SER A 186 5.85 5.70 -14.54
N SER A 187 6.19 5.25 -15.76
CA SER A 187 7.28 4.33 -16.00
C SER A 187 8.63 4.95 -15.69
N PHE A 188 9.47 4.24 -14.92
CA PHE A 188 10.86 4.64 -14.61
C PHE A 188 11.79 4.61 -15.83
N ILE A 189 11.37 3.96 -16.93
CA ILE A 189 12.16 3.83 -18.17
C ILE A 189 12.02 5.07 -19.04
N HIS A 190 10.94 5.83 -18.92
CA HIS A 190 10.82 7.10 -19.61
C HIS A 190 11.82 8.10 -19.01
N HIS A 191 12.75 8.58 -19.85
CA HIS A 191 13.47 9.81 -19.56
C HIS A 191 12.40 10.91 -19.45
N GLN A 192 12.01 11.21 -18.23
CA GLN A 192 11.25 12.41 -17.96
C GLN A 192 12.17 13.56 -18.34
N GLU A 193 11.83 14.23 -19.42
CA GLU A 193 12.46 15.51 -19.71
C GLU A 193 12.26 16.38 -18.46
N THR A 194 13.37 16.91 -17.93
CA THR A 194 13.26 17.77 -16.77
C THR A 194 12.33 18.93 -17.11
N ASP A 195 11.52 19.39 -16.13
CA ASP A 195 10.58 20.50 -16.31
C ASP A 195 11.23 21.69 -17.03
N MET A 196 12.55 21.90 -16.77
CA MET A 196 13.33 22.92 -17.42
C MET A 196 13.52 22.69 -18.93
N LEU A 197 13.69 21.44 -19.37
CA LEU A 197 13.79 21.08 -20.77
C LEU A 197 12.44 21.20 -21.48
N LEU A 198 11.36 20.76 -20.83
CA LEU A 198 9.98 20.94 -21.29
C LEU A 198 9.64 22.42 -21.47
N MET A 199 9.97 23.26 -20.50
CA MET A 199 9.77 24.71 -20.56
C MET A 199 10.58 25.35 -21.67
N LYS A 200 11.82 24.90 -21.88
CA LYS A 200 12.68 25.38 -22.97
C LYS A 200 12.14 25.00 -24.35
N ASN A 201 11.66 23.77 -24.50
CA ASN A 201 11.04 23.28 -25.73
C ASN A 201 9.73 24.03 -26.02
N LEU A 202 8.92 24.28 -25.00
CA LEU A 202 7.68 25.07 -25.13
C LEU A 202 7.97 26.51 -25.53
N ALA A 203 8.97 27.15 -24.92
CA ALA A 203 9.40 28.51 -25.26
C ALA A 203 9.89 28.60 -26.73
N ALA A 204 10.66 27.60 -27.19
CA ALA A 204 11.11 27.52 -28.58
C ALA A 204 9.94 27.36 -29.56
N LEU A 205 8.95 26.56 -29.23
CA LEU A 205 7.73 26.41 -30.04
C LEU A 205 6.93 27.72 -30.15
N ILE A 206 6.76 28.44 -29.05
CA ILE A 206 6.05 29.74 -29.01
C ILE A 206 6.78 30.79 -29.86
N GLN A 207 8.13 30.78 -29.83
CA GLN A 207 8.92 31.71 -30.67
C GLN A 207 8.90 31.37 -32.15
N ALA A 208 8.58 30.13 -32.52
CA ALA A 208 8.49 29.67 -33.93
C ALA A 208 7.10 29.88 -34.54
N MET A 209 6.10 30.25 -33.75
CA MET A 209 4.74 30.62 -34.18
C MET A 209 4.64 32.10 -34.48
#